data_fefdd33ce7d33f86d3c46a3d8c024572
#
_entry.id   fefdd33ce7d33f86d3c46a3d8c024572
#
_cell.length_a   1.000
_cell.length_b   1.000
_cell.length_c   1.000
_cell.angle_alpha   90.00
_cell.angle_beta   90.00
_cell.angle_gamma   90.00
#
_symmetry.space_group_name_H-M   'P 1'
#
loop_
_entity.id
_entity.type
_entity.pdbx_description
1 polymer ?
#
loop_
_entity_poly.entity_id
_entity_poly.type
_entity_poly.pdbx_seq_one_letter_code
_entity_poly.pdbx_strand_id
1 'polypeptide(L)' 'METKNVLLDIRKRYNLTQDELSEKLLVTRQAISRWENGETVPNTDTLKNVWCIH' A
#
# COMPACT_ATOMS: atom_id res chain seq x y z
N MET A 1 1.45 -1.54 14.78
CA MET A 1 1.58 -2.25 13.48
C MET A 1 2.31 -1.34 12.51
N GLU A 2 3.30 -1.86 11.82
CA GLU A 2 4.07 -1.07 10.86
C GLU A 2 3.33 -0.96 9.52
N THR A 3 3.42 0.22 8.91
CA THR A 3 2.74 0.50 7.64
C THR A 3 3.13 -0.50 6.55
N LYS A 4 4.41 -0.84 6.45
CA LYS A 4 4.86 -1.78 5.43
C LYS A 4 4.20 -3.14 5.57
N ASN A 5 3.97 -3.60 6.80
CA ASN A 5 3.31 -4.87 7.05
C ASN A 5 1.85 -4.83 6.66
N VAL A 6 1.19 -3.69 6.88
CA VAL A 6 -0.21 -3.51 6.48
C VAL A 6 -0.34 -3.61 4.96
N LEU A 7 0.54 -2.95 4.23
CA LEU A 7 0.51 -2.99 2.77
C LEU A 7 0.73 -4.40 2.23
N LEU A 8 1.72 -5.11 2.78
CA LEU A 8 1.99 -6.48 2.38
C LEU A 8 0.81 -7.40 2.70
N ASP A 9 0.20 -7.23 3.86
CA ASP A 9 -0.97 -8.02 4.26
C ASP A 9 -2.12 -7.83 3.28
N ILE A 10 -2.40 -6.59 2.92
CA ILE A 10 -3.50 -6.29 2.00
C ILE A 10 -3.22 -6.91 0.63
N ARG A 11 -2.00 -6.79 0.13
CA ARG A 11 -1.66 -7.39 -1.14
C ARG A 11 -1.84 -8.91 -1.12
N LYS A 12 -1.39 -9.56 -0.06
CA LYS A 12 -1.54 -11.02 0.07
C LYS A 12 -2.99 -11.40 0.20
N ARG A 13 -3.76 -10.66 0.99
CA ARG A 13 -5.17 -10.96 1.24
C ARG A 13 -6.00 -10.90 -0.04
N TYR A 14 -5.72 -9.91 -0.88
CA TYR A 14 -6.49 -9.70 -2.11
C TYR A 14 -5.74 -10.18 -3.35
N ASN A 15 -4.57 -10.81 -3.16
CA ASN A 15 -3.76 -11.35 -4.25
C ASN A 15 -3.41 -10.28 -5.28
N LEU A 16 -2.93 -9.13 -4.80
CA LEU A 16 -2.61 -7.98 -5.63
C LEU A 16 -1.12 -7.87 -5.87
N THR A 17 -0.75 -7.43 -7.08
CA THR A 17 0.63 -7.00 -7.35
C THR A 17 0.81 -5.57 -6.88
N GLN A 18 2.07 -5.09 -6.87
CA GLN A 18 2.35 -3.69 -6.55
C GLN A 18 1.65 -2.75 -7.52
N ASP A 19 1.63 -3.10 -8.81
CA ASP A 19 0.94 -2.31 -9.82
C ASP A 19 -0.55 -2.21 -9.54
N GLU A 20 -1.17 -3.33 -9.21
CA GLU A 20 -2.60 -3.36 -8.92
C GLU A 20 -2.92 -2.54 -7.68
N LEU A 21 -2.09 -2.66 -6.64
CA LEU A 21 -2.31 -1.87 -5.43
C LEU A 21 -2.13 -0.38 -5.70
N SER A 22 -1.12 -0.01 -6.49
CA SER A 22 -0.89 1.40 -6.82
C SER A 22 -2.07 2.00 -7.55
N GLU A 23 -2.69 1.25 -8.46
CA GLU A 23 -3.88 1.72 -9.15
C GLU A 23 -5.04 1.95 -8.19
N LYS A 24 -5.23 1.03 -7.25
CA LYS A 24 -6.31 1.17 -6.26
C LYS A 24 -6.11 2.36 -5.36
N LEU A 25 -4.87 2.67 -5.01
CA LEU A 25 -4.55 3.79 -4.12
C LEU A 25 -4.30 5.09 -4.87
N LEU A 26 -4.31 5.06 -6.20
CA LEU A 26 -4.05 6.22 -7.06
C LEU A 26 -2.66 6.82 -6.79
N VAL A 27 -1.67 5.95 -6.63
CA VAL A 27 -0.27 6.33 -6.42
C VAL A 27 0.61 5.58 -7.40
N THR A 28 1.90 5.88 -7.42
CA THR A 28 2.83 5.18 -8.29
C THR A 28 3.28 3.87 -7.66
N ARG A 29 3.70 2.92 -8.51
CA ARG A 29 4.28 1.68 -8.03
C ARG A 29 5.54 1.93 -7.21
N GLN A 30 6.32 2.95 -7.59
CA GLN A 30 7.52 3.31 -6.84
C GLN A 30 7.19 3.70 -5.40
N ALA A 31 6.08 4.42 -5.21
CA ALA A 31 5.63 4.78 -3.86
C ALA A 31 5.33 3.53 -3.04
N ILE A 32 4.61 2.57 -3.64
CA ILE A 32 4.30 1.31 -2.96
C ILE A 32 5.59 0.59 -2.55
N SER A 33 6.55 0.51 -3.48
CA SER A 33 7.81 -0.17 -3.21
C SER A 33 8.56 0.47 -2.03
N ARG A 34 8.62 1.80 -2.00
CA ARG A 34 9.31 2.52 -0.93
C ARG A 34 8.63 2.29 0.42
N TRP A 35 7.30 2.30 0.43
CA TRP A 35 6.54 2.06 1.65
C TRP A 35 6.77 0.64 2.17
N GLU A 36 6.80 -0.35 1.27
CA GLU A 36 7.02 -1.74 1.65
C GLU A 36 8.44 -1.99 2.13
N ASN A 37 9.41 -1.22 1.63
CA ASN A 37 10.79 -1.31 2.08
C ASN A 37 11.04 -0.53 3.37
N GLY A 38 10.08 0.27 3.81
CA GLY A 38 10.23 1.07 5.01
C GLY A 38 10.99 2.37 4.80
N GLU A 39 11.24 2.76 3.55
CA GLU A 39 11.95 4.00 3.25
C GLU A 39 11.11 5.24 3.56
N THR A 40 9.82 5.17 3.25
CA THR A 40 8.88 6.25 3.53
C THR A 40 7.58 5.64 3.99
N VAL A 41 6.66 6.50 4.45
CA VAL A 41 5.32 6.07 4.85
C VAL A 41 4.29 6.88 4.07
N PRO A 42 3.12 6.29 3.74
CA PRO A 42 2.06 7.03 3.08
C PRO A 42 1.48 8.10 4.01
N ASN A 43 0.91 9.14 3.42
CA ASN A 43 0.24 10.16 4.22
C ASN A 43 -1.10 9.62 4.77
N THR A 44 -1.75 10.43 5.62
CA THR A 44 -2.97 10.02 6.29
C THR A 44 -4.08 9.66 5.31
N ASP A 45 -4.24 10.45 4.25
CA ASP A 45 -5.29 10.19 3.26
C ASP A 45 -5.06 8.86 2.54
N THR A 46 -3.81 8.59 2.18
CA THR A 46 -3.47 7.32 1.53
C THR A 46 -3.69 6.15 2.48
N LEU A 47 -3.34 6.30 3.75
CA LEU A 47 -3.59 5.25 4.75
C LEU A 47 -5.07 4.95 4.89
N LYS A 48 -5.92 5.97 4.85
CA LYS A 48 -7.37 5.76 4.87
C LYS A 48 -7.81 4.95 3.66
N ASN A 49 -7.27 5.25 2.49
CA ASN A 49 -7.59 4.49 1.28
C ASN A 49 -7.16 3.03 1.40
N VAL A 50 -6.00 2.79 2.01
CA VAL A 50 -5.53 1.41 2.24
C VAL A 50 -6.53 0.64 3.11
N TRP A 51 -7.02 1.25 4.18
CA TRP A 51 -7.98 0.61 5.07
C TRP A 51 -9.35 0.42 4.43
N CYS A 52 -9.66 1.21 3.40
CA CYS A 52 -10.96 1.15 2.72
C CYS A 52 -10.96 0.24 1.50
N ILE A 53 -9.87 -0.44 1.21
CA ILE A 53 -9.82 -1.41 0.12
C ILE A 53 -10.56 -2.68 0.56
N HIS A 54 -11.59 -3.02 -0.20
CA HIS A 54 -12.38 -4.23 0.06
C HIS A 54 -12.67 -4.97 -1.23
#